data_53d09cf101c81c88ccfdadd9d24f76dc
#
_entry.id   53d09cf101c81c88ccfdadd9d24f76dc
#
_cell.length_a   1.000
_cell.length_b   1.000
_cell.length_c   1.000
_cell.angle_alpha   90.00
_cell.angle_beta   90.00
_cell.angle_gamma   90.00
#
_symmetry.space_group_name_H-M   'P 1'
#
loop_
_entity.id
_entity.type
_entity.pdbx_description
1 polymer ?
#
loop_
_entity_poly.entity_id
_entity_poly.type
_entity_poly.pdbx_seq_one_letter_code
_entity_poly.pdbx_strand_id
1 'polypeptide(L)'
;MVDRFRVVIVGLSSAAFVFSLNAFAQNISTQTWPDPVPNRQPVAEKDKKPAPRRALAGMWGSRLGNQAKGVQLRPNDGNPANDLPYTPYGRALYQANRAMEGIDAVPPAKTNDPRVSCEPMGFPRYNHYDLGVQIFQDEYKVSIQYHYDNRWRVIWTDGRSLPKLVDGGVEIDGQYREPRWFGYSVGRWVDDYTLEVQTVGTMPEDRVWLDNTGRPISDQARITETLRRLDQDTLEWSETLDDPKVYTRPWQTMKIPMTLQDPRTDVLTRYCSPYEIEAYNKAYGDSASGK
;
A
#
# COMPACT_ATOMS: atom_id res chain seq x y z
N MET A 1 56.52 -51.87 60.77
CA MET A 1 55.35 -52.34 60.05
C MET A 1 54.66 -51.08 59.60
N VAL A 2 54.85 -50.65 58.34
CA VAL A 2 54.40 -49.36 57.85
C VAL A 2 53.46 -49.67 56.64
N ASP A 3 52.19 -49.41 56.83
CA ASP A 3 51.17 -49.57 55.79
C ASP A 3 51.17 -48.37 54.87
N ARG A 4 51.28 -48.60 53.58
CA ARG A 4 51.22 -47.59 52.51
C ARG A 4 49.80 -47.44 52.00
N PHE A 5 49.19 -46.30 52.27
CA PHE A 5 47.99 -45.92 51.60
C PHE A 5 48.29 -45.36 50.19
N ARG A 6 47.73 -46.03 49.18
CA ARG A 6 47.71 -45.49 47.79
C ARG A 6 46.50 -44.60 47.62
N VAL A 7 46.73 -43.34 47.34
CA VAL A 7 45.68 -42.40 46.89
C VAL A 7 45.55 -42.59 45.41
N VAL A 8 44.32 -43.00 44.97
CA VAL A 8 43.91 -43.00 43.56
C VAL A 8 43.25 -41.69 43.27
N ILE A 9 43.89 -40.84 42.44
CA ILE A 9 43.30 -39.63 41.93
C ILE A 9 42.45 -40.01 40.70
N VAL A 10 41.13 -39.91 40.83
CA VAL A 10 40.20 -40.00 39.70
C VAL A 10 40.10 -38.63 39.06
N GLY A 11 40.77 -38.47 37.94
CA GLY A 11 40.63 -37.28 37.11
C GLY A 11 39.33 -37.34 36.33
N LEU A 12 38.36 -36.54 36.73
CA LEU A 12 37.14 -36.32 35.95
C LEU A 12 37.47 -35.31 34.83
N SER A 13 37.45 -35.80 33.61
CA SER A 13 37.60 -35.02 32.39
C SER A 13 36.35 -34.14 32.14
N SER A 14 36.45 -32.87 32.46
CA SER A 14 35.42 -31.84 32.14
C SER A 14 35.65 -31.25 30.74
N ALA A 15 35.57 -32.07 29.70
CA ALA A 15 35.85 -31.62 28.34
C ALA A 15 34.78 -32.04 27.31
N ALA A 16 33.50 -32.06 27.68
CA ALA A 16 32.46 -32.49 26.71
C ALA A 16 31.15 -31.69 26.75
N PHE A 17 31.13 -30.43 27.22
CA PHE A 17 29.85 -29.68 27.24
C PHE A 17 29.91 -28.27 26.67
N VAL A 18 30.93 -27.89 25.89
CA VAL A 18 31.02 -26.54 25.30
C VAL A 18 30.66 -26.53 23.80
N PHE A 19 30.43 -27.66 23.17
CA PHE A 19 30.26 -27.70 21.71
C PHE A 19 28.80 -27.68 21.20
N SER A 20 27.78 -27.68 22.04
CA SER A 20 26.39 -27.71 21.57
C SER A 20 25.66 -26.36 21.58
N LEU A 21 26.20 -25.32 22.17
CA LEU A 21 25.56 -24.01 22.21
C LEU A 21 25.90 -23.10 21.03
N ASN A 22 26.98 -23.35 20.30
CA ASN A 22 27.36 -22.54 19.14
C ASN A 22 26.65 -22.96 17.83
N ALA A 23 26.08 -24.15 17.76
CA ALA A 23 25.38 -24.63 16.55
C ALA A 23 23.96 -24.02 16.42
N PHE A 24 23.32 -23.65 17.53
CA PHE A 24 22.01 -23.02 17.50
C PHE A 24 22.05 -21.52 17.23
N ALA A 25 23.10 -20.84 17.61
CA ALA A 25 23.24 -19.40 17.42
C ALA A 25 23.64 -19.01 15.98
N GLN A 26 24.26 -19.91 15.22
CA GLN A 26 24.69 -19.64 13.85
C GLN A 26 23.58 -19.80 12.80
N ASN A 27 22.49 -20.50 13.12
CA ASN A 27 21.38 -20.67 12.17
C ASN A 27 20.28 -19.59 12.26
N ILE A 28 20.34 -18.68 13.21
CA ILE A 28 19.35 -17.61 13.35
C ILE A 28 19.74 -16.34 12.57
N SER A 29 21.02 -16.18 12.21
CA SER A 29 21.49 -14.94 11.59
C SER A 29 21.52 -14.93 10.07
N THR A 30 21.12 -16.00 9.39
CA THR A 30 21.13 -16.09 7.92
C THR A 30 19.76 -16.31 7.30
N GLN A 31 18.69 -16.28 8.08
CA GLN A 31 17.36 -16.18 7.52
C GLN A 31 17.12 -14.71 7.13
N THR A 32 17.73 -14.31 6.01
CA THR A 32 17.28 -13.13 5.29
C THR A 32 15.82 -13.38 4.93
N TRP A 33 14.94 -12.56 5.45
CA TRP A 33 13.56 -12.53 4.94
C TRP A 33 13.66 -12.36 3.43
N PRO A 34 12.94 -13.16 2.64
CA PRO A 34 12.94 -12.95 1.20
C PRO A 34 12.55 -11.50 0.92
N ASP A 35 13.26 -10.88 -0.01
CA ASP A 35 12.93 -9.53 -0.45
C ASP A 35 11.44 -9.45 -0.82
N PRO A 36 10.80 -8.37 -0.42
CA PRO A 36 9.42 -8.13 -0.84
C PRO A 36 9.37 -8.08 -2.36
N VAL A 37 8.49 -8.85 -2.95
CA VAL A 37 8.21 -8.91 -4.39
C VAL A 37 9.47 -8.81 -5.26
N PRO A 38 10.02 -9.91 -5.75
CA PRO A 38 11.18 -9.87 -6.65
C PRO A 38 10.87 -8.91 -7.80
N ASN A 39 11.69 -7.88 -7.98
CA ASN A 39 11.57 -6.96 -9.10
C ASN A 39 11.84 -7.72 -10.39
N ARG A 40 10.81 -8.35 -10.95
CA ARG A 40 10.92 -8.95 -12.27
C ARG A 40 11.19 -7.84 -13.28
N GLN A 41 12.31 -7.98 -13.99
CA GLN A 41 12.64 -7.03 -15.05
C GLN A 41 11.58 -7.04 -16.15
N PRO A 42 11.31 -5.89 -16.78
CA PRO A 42 10.40 -5.82 -17.90
C PRO A 42 10.84 -6.78 -19.02
N VAL A 43 9.89 -7.47 -19.61
CA VAL A 43 10.13 -8.33 -20.78
C VAL A 43 10.52 -7.45 -21.95
N ALA A 44 11.58 -7.83 -22.68
CA ALA A 44 11.99 -7.11 -23.88
C ALA A 44 10.88 -7.13 -24.95
N GLU A 45 10.73 -6.05 -25.70
CA GLU A 45 9.62 -5.86 -26.66
C GLU A 45 9.43 -7.06 -27.60
N LYS A 46 10.53 -7.63 -28.11
CA LYS A 46 10.53 -8.79 -28.98
C LYS A 46 10.02 -10.10 -28.36
N ASP A 47 10.00 -10.17 -27.02
CA ASP A 47 9.64 -11.37 -26.27
C ASP A 47 8.25 -11.23 -25.62
N LYS A 48 7.57 -10.10 -25.82
CA LYS A 48 6.23 -9.84 -25.31
C LYS A 48 5.21 -10.78 -25.95
N LYS A 49 4.33 -11.31 -25.11
CA LYS A 49 3.19 -12.12 -25.54
C LYS A 49 1.90 -11.30 -25.48
N PRO A 50 0.91 -11.60 -26.34
CA PRO A 50 -0.37 -10.92 -26.30
C PRO A 50 -1.03 -10.99 -24.92
N ALA A 51 -1.76 -9.94 -24.57
CA ALA A 51 -2.55 -9.90 -23.36
C ALA A 51 -3.64 -10.98 -23.39
N PRO A 52 -3.89 -11.68 -22.27
CA PRO A 52 -5.07 -12.52 -22.13
C PRO A 52 -6.32 -11.64 -22.03
N ARG A 53 -7.42 -12.11 -22.67
CA ARG A 53 -8.69 -11.37 -22.68
C ARG A 53 -9.33 -11.37 -21.30
N ARG A 54 -9.78 -10.21 -20.84
CA ARG A 54 -10.51 -9.99 -19.57
C ARG A 54 -9.87 -10.69 -18.37
N ALA A 55 -8.55 -10.65 -18.28
CA ALA A 55 -7.80 -11.35 -17.25
C ALA A 55 -6.82 -10.41 -16.53
N LEU A 56 -7.11 -10.09 -15.28
CA LEU A 56 -6.27 -9.24 -14.43
C LEU A 56 -5.60 -10.04 -13.30
N ALA A 57 -6.05 -11.29 -13.05
CA ALA A 57 -5.53 -12.11 -11.97
C ALA A 57 -4.02 -12.27 -12.04
N GLY A 58 -3.35 -12.18 -10.90
CA GLY A 58 -1.90 -12.32 -10.79
C GLY A 58 -1.31 -11.44 -9.70
N MET A 59 -0.02 -11.64 -9.48
CA MET A 59 0.80 -10.81 -8.62
C MET A 59 1.40 -9.69 -9.45
N TRP A 60 1.15 -8.45 -9.07
CA TRP A 60 1.59 -7.27 -9.82
C TRP A 60 2.50 -6.41 -8.98
N GLY A 61 3.70 -6.16 -9.46
CA GLY A 61 4.65 -5.21 -8.88
C GLY A 61 4.65 -3.89 -9.64
N SER A 62 4.72 -2.77 -8.93
CA SER A 62 4.89 -1.48 -9.57
C SER A 62 6.29 -1.38 -10.21
N ARG A 63 6.39 -0.75 -11.38
CA ARG A 63 7.68 -0.46 -12.04
C ARG A 63 8.37 0.79 -11.52
N LEU A 64 7.73 1.53 -10.65
CA LEU A 64 8.30 2.81 -10.22
C LEU A 64 9.52 2.63 -9.31
N GLY A 65 9.90 1.35 -9.06
CA GLY A 65 11.13 0.97 -8.37
C GLY A 65 11.13 1.38 -6.92
N ASN A 66 12.23 1.16 -6.21
CA ASN A 66 12.49 1.58 -4.83
C ASN A 66 12.38 3.10 -4.60
N GLN A 67 11.49 3.78 -5.30
CA GLN A 67 11.02 5.07 -4.86
C GLN A 67 10.17 4.83 -3.63
N ALA A 68 10.85 4.56 -2.52
CA ALA A 68 10.30 4.44 -1.17
C ALA A 68 9.48 5.66 -0.73
N LYS A 69 9.10 6.49 -1.65
CA LYS A 69 8.40 7.75 -1.52
C LYS A 69 7.08 7.67 -2.22
N GLY A 70 6.23 6.73 -1.81
CA GLY A 70 4.87 6.54 -2.30
C GLY A 70 4.67 7.07 -3.71
N VAL A 71 4.18 6.26 -4.62
CA VAL A 71 3.93 6.72 -5.98
C VAL A 71 3.05 7.95 -5.90
N GLN A 72 3.63 9.08 -6.20
CA GLN A 72 2.89 10.34 -6.18
C GLN A 72 2.00 10.39 -7.41
N LEU A 73 0.76 10.72 -7.22
CA LEU A 73 -0.24 10.89 -8.30
C LEU A 73 0.21 11.90 -9.35
N ARG A 74 0.95 12.89 -8.91
CA ARG A 74 1.73 13.88 -9.67
C ARG A 74 2.94 14.29 -8.85
N PRO A 75 4.05 14.73 -9.48
CA PRO A 75 5.17 15.31 -8.75
C PRO A 75 4.70 16.39 -7.78
N ASN A 76 5.21 16.34 -6.54
CA ASN A 76 5.02 17.38 -5.54
C ASN A 76 6.38 18.03 -5.30
N ASP A 77 6.79 18.83 -6.27
CA ASP A 77 8.13 19.41 -6.42
C ASP A 77 8.15 20.95 -6.39
N GLY A 78 6.98 21.57 -6.13
CA GLY A 78 6.81 23.03 -6.15
C GLY A 78 6.72 23.66 -7.54
N ASN A 79 6.79 22.84 -8.60
CA ASN A 79 6.57 23.36 -9.95
C ASN A 79 5.08 23.65 -10.16
N PRO A 80 4.69 24.88 -10.51
CA PRO A 80 3.29 25.27 -10.73
C PRO A 80 2.56 24.41 -11.78
N ALA A 81 3.28 23.82 -12.75
CA ALA A 81 2.72 22.93 -13.75
C ALA A 81 2.25 21.60 -13.14
N ASN A 82 2.78 21.21 -11.99
CA ASN A 82 2.42 20.00 -11.25
C ASN A 82 1.41 20.26 -10.12
N ASP A 83 1.08 21.53 -9.86
CA ASP A 83 0.11 21.90 -8.83
C ASP A 83 -1.30 21.39 -9.21
N LEU A 84 -2.07 20.99 -8.19
CA LEU A 84 -3.42 20.51 -8.40
C LEU A 84 -4.42 21.67 -8.38
N PRO A 85 -5.54 21.55 -9.10
CA PRO A 85 -6.55 22.61 -9.21
C PRO A 85 -7.41 22.71 -7.95
N TYR A 86 -6.82 23.05 -6.81
CA TYR A 86 -7.53 23.13 -5.53
C TYR A 86 -8.63 24.19 -5.52
N THR A 87 -9.73 23.91 -4.83
CA THR A 87 -10.63 24.93 -4.29
C THR A 87 -9.91 25.67 -3.13
N PRO A 88 -10.42 26.83 -2.68
CA PRO A 88 -9.91 27.46 -1.46
C PRO A 88 -9.93 26.50 -0.24
N TYR A 89 -10.98 25.70 -0.12
CA TYR A 89 -11.11 24.68 0.93
C TYR A 89 -10.05 23.58 0.79
N GLY A 90 -9.90 23.01 -0.39
CA GLY A 90 -8.89 21.98 -0.66
C GLY A 90 -7.47 22.48 -0.42
N ARG A 91 -7.18 23.76 -0.77
CA ARG A 91 -5.88 24.38 -0.50
C ARG A 91 -5.63 24.52 0.99
N ALA A 92 -6.62 24.94 1.77
CA ALA A 92 -6.52 25.05 3.22
C ALA A 92 -6.26 23.70 3.89
N LEU A 93 -6.94 22.63 3.43
CA LEU A 93 -6.69 21.27 3.90
C LEU A 93 -5.26 20.82 3.58
N TYR A 94 -4.80 21.03 2.35
CA TYR A 94 -3.43 20.69 1.95
C TYR A 94 -2.40 21.37 2.83
N GLN A 95 -2.59 22.66 3.12
CA GLN A 95 -1.69 23.42 3.99
C GLN A 95 -1.74 22.98 5.47
N ALA A 96 -2.87 22.45 5.92
CA ALA A 96 -3.02 21.92 7.28
C ALA A 96 -2.37 20.53 7.45
N ASN A 97 -2.24 19.78 6.36
CA ASN A 97 -1.63 18.47 6.35
C ASN A 97 -0.10 18.57 6.42
N ARG A 98 0.49 17.96 7.44
CA ARG A 98 1.94 17.91 7.65
C ARG A 98 2.47 16.55 7.24
N ALA A 99 2.72 16.39 5.96
CA ALA A 99 3.19 15.15 5.37
C ALA A 99 4.69 14.91 5.63
N MET A 100 5.11 13.65 5.64
CA MET A 100 6.52 13.27 5.73
C MET A 100 7.23 13.26 4.37
N GLU A 101 6.49 13.48 3.29
CA GLU A 101 6.97 13.47 1.91
C GLU A 101 6.49 14.71 1.16
N GLY A 102 7.16 15.04 0.05
CA GLY A 102 6.84 16.21 -0.75
C GLY A 102 7.69 17.44 -0.41
N ILE A 103 7.33 18.58 -1.01
CA ILE A 103 8.12 19.83 -0.89
C ILE A 103 8.08 20.41 0.53
N ASP A 104 6.94 20.27 1.22
CA ASP A 104 6.72 20.80 2.57
C ASP A 104 6.86 19.68 3.64
N ALA A 105 7.68 18.66 3.36
CA ALA A 105 7.84 17.50 4.24
C ALA A 105 8.30 17.89 5.64
N VAL A 106 7.67 17.30 6.65
CA VAL A 106 8.02 17.50 8.05
C VAL A 106 8.67 16.23 8.63
N PRO A 107 9.48 16.36 9.71
CA PRO A 107 9.97 15.19 10.44
C PRO A 107 8.82 14.31 10.96
N PRO A 108 9.04 12.99 11.10
CA PRO A 108 7.99 12.05 11.58
C PRO A 108 7.29 12.49 12.87
N ALA A 109 8.02 13.07 13.81
CA ALA A 109 7.47 13.56 15.08
C ALA A 109 6.50 14.76 14.95
N LYS A 110 6.44 15.40 13.76
CA LYS A 110 5.59 16.57 13.49
C LYS A 110 4.47 16.30 12.50
N THR A 111 4.40 15.09 11.98
CA THR A 111 3.33 14.73 11.03
C THR A 111 1.97 14.62 11.72
N ASN A 112 0.92 14.91 10.97
CA ASN A 112 -0.47 14.60 11.35
C ASN A 112 -1.11 13.60 10.38
N ASP A 113 -0.30 12.83 9.64
CA ASP A 113 -0.79 11.77 8.76
C ASP A 113 -1.55 10.72 9.57
N PRO A 114 -2.85 10.47 9.29
CA PRO A 114 -3.63 9.45 10.02
C PRO A 114 -2.99 8.07 10.02
N ARG A 115 -2.21 7.75 8.99
CA ARG A 115 -1.46 6.49 8.87
C ARG A 115 -0.52 6.23 10.05
N VAL A 116 0.08 7.25 10.65
CA VAL A 116 1.01 7.07 11.78
C VAL A 116 0.32 6.61 13.07
N SER A 117 -1.00 6.66 13.11
CA SER A 117 -1.84 6.07 14.18
C SER A 117 -2.44 4.72 13.78
N CYS A 118 -1.92 4.08 12.73
CA CYS A 118 -2.41 2.84 12.14
C CYS A 118 -3.84 2.92 11.55
N GLU A 119 -4.32 4.12 11.26
CA GLU A 119 -5.50 4.25 10.43
C GLU A 119 -5.21 3.70 9.03
N PRO A 120 -6.14 2.97 8.41
CA PRO A 120 -5.96 2.56 7.03
C PRO A 120 -5.72 3.77 6.12
N MET A 121 -4.79 3.64 5.18
CA MET A 121 -4.48 4.77 4.28
C MET A 121 -5.66 5.20 3.42
N GLY A 122 -6.66 4.34 3.26
CA GLY A 122 -7.83 4.61 2.45
C GLY A 122 -7.55 4.55 0.94
N PHE A 123 -8.63 4.69 0.17
CA PHE A 123 -8.60 4.70 -1.28
C PHE A 123 -8.66 6.15 -1.80
N PRO A 124 -7.87 6.53 -2.83
CA PRO A 124 -7.03 5.68 -3.68
C PRO A 124 -5.57 5.51 -3.20
N ARG A 125 -5.19 6.04 -2.04
CA ARG A 125 -3.79 6.09 -1.58
C ARG A 125 -3.08 4.73 -1.62
N TYR A 126 -3.78 3.62 -1.34
CA TYR A 126 -3.20 2.28 -1.44
C TYR A 126 -2.73 1.92 -2.85
N ASN A 127 -3.35 2.43 -3.90
CA ASN A 127 -2.93 2.20 -5.29
C ASN A 127 -1.56 2.81 -5.59
N HIS A 128 -1.17 3.82 -4.82
CA HIS A 128 0.05 4.59 -4.99
C HIS A 128 1.17 4.16 -4.06
N TYR A 129 0.98 3.06 -3.35
CA TYR A 129 2.00 2.49 -2.47
C TYR A 129 2.75 1.39 -3.20
N ASP A 130 4.08 1.56 -3.34
CA ASP A 130 4.94 0.76 -4.22
C ASP A 130 5.35 -0.61 -3.62
N LEU A 131 4.39 -1.36 -3.09
CA LEU A 131 4.67 -2.73 -2.62
C LEU A 131 4.00 -3.82 -3.47
N GLY A 132 3.26 -3.41 -4.50
CA GLY A 132 2.53 -4.33 -5.35
C GLY A 132 1.20 -4.80 -4.78
N VAL A 133 0.48 -5.57 -5.61
CA VAL A 133 -0.85 -6.09 -5.30
C VAL A 133 -1.01 -7.50 -5.85
N GLN A 134 -1.76 -8.32 -5.13
CA GLN A 134 -2.29 -9.58 -5.65
C GLN A 134 -3.73 -9.33 -6.13
N ILE A 135 -3.99 -9.62 -7.40
CA ILE A 135 -5.35 -9.53 -7.96
C ILE A 135 -5.92 -10.95 -8.09
N PHE A 136 -7.11 -11.12 -7.53
CA PHE A 136 -7.97 -12.29 -7.71
C PHE A 136 -9.18 -11.87 -8.52
N GLN A 137 -9.65 -12.74 -9.38
CA GLN A 137 -10.78 -12.46 -10.27
C GLN A 137 -11.66 -13.69 -10.43
N ASP A 138 -12.95 -13.47 -10.32
CA ASP A 138 -13.99 -14.43 -10.71
C ASP A 138 -15.01 -13.76 -11.66
N GLU A 139 -16.13 -14.40 -11.94
CA GLU A 139 -17.17 -13.88 -12.84
C GLU A 139 -17.94 -12.67 -12.28
N TYR A 140 -17.91 -12.48 -10.94
CA TYR A 140 -18.71 -11.46 -10.25
C TYR A 140 -17.90 -10.27 -9.78
N LYS A 141 -16.59 -10.48 -9.54
CA LYS A 141 -15.76 -9.45 -8.91
C LYS A 141 -14.27 -9.60 -9.22
N VAL A 142 -13.59 -8.50 -9.06
CA VAL A 142 -12.14 -8.42 -8.94
C VAL A 142 -11.81 -8.03 -7.49
N SER A 143 -11.00 -8.84 -6.82
CA SER A 143 -10.54 -8.58 -5.46
C SER A 143 -9.05 -8.25 -5.48
N ILE A 144 -8.68 -7.12 -4.91
CA ILE A 144 -7.30 -6.65 -4.86
C ILE A 144 -6.82 -6.75 -3.41
N GLN A 145 -5.76 -7.53 -3.19
CA GLN A 145 -5.02 -7.56 -1.96
C GLN A 145 -3.80 -6.66 -2.11
N TYR A 146 -3.72 -5.62 -1.29
CA TYR A 146 -2.57 -4.73 -1.21
C TYR A 146 -1.53 -5.34 -0.29
N HIS A 147 -0.27 -5.39 -0.71
CA HIS A 147 0.81 -5.96 0.11
C HIS A 147 1.09 -5.11 1.36
N TYR A 148 0.93 -3.80 1.26
CA TYR A 148 1.01 -2.96 2.44
C TYR A 148 -0.21 -3.20 3.33
N ASP A 149 0.02 -3.56 4.59
CA ASP A 149 -0.99 -3.77 5.63
C ASP A 149 -2.03 -4.86 5.29
N ASN A 150 -1.79 -5.67 4.24
CA ASN A 150 -2.63 -6.79 3.79
C ASN A 150 -4.13 -6.43 3.66
N ARG A 151 -4.44 -5.26 3.14
CA ARG A 151 -5.81 -4.79 2.98
C ARG A 151 -6.44 -5.31 1.70
N TRP A 152 -7.75 -5.45 1.73
CA TRP A 152 -8.55 -5.96 0.63
C TRP A 152 -9.52 -4.91 0.12
N ARG A 153 -9.63 -4.86 -1.21
CA ARG A 153 -10.63 -4.09 -1.93
C ARG A 153 -11.40 -4.99 -2.86
N VAL A 154 -12.72 -4.80 -2.94
CA VAL A 154 -13.60 -5.54 -3.86
C VAL A 154 -14.14 -4.56 -4.90
N ILE A 155 -14.03 -4.94 -6.18
CA ILE A 155 -14.62 -4.28 -7.33
C ILE A 155 -15.66 -5.23 -7.92
N TRP A 156 -16.91 -4.85 -7.92
CA TRP A 156 -17.99 -5.67 -8.45
C TRP A 156 -18.08 -5.55 -9.97
N THR A 157 -18.09 -6.68 -10.66
CA THR A 157 -18.16 -6.77 -12.14
C THR A 157 -19.38 -7.55 -12.61
N ASP A 158 -20.36 -7.73 -11.75
CA ASP A 158 -21.60 -8.48 -11.97
C ASP A 158 -22.74 -7.66 -12.63
N GLY A 159 -22.44 -6.45 -13.08
CA GLY A 159 -23.41 -5.57 -13.75
C GLY A 159 -24.26 -4.72 -12.83
N ARG A 160 -24.02 -4.76 -11.50
CA ARG A 160 -24.73 -3.87 -10.57
C ARG A 160 -24.43 -2.40 -10.82
N SER A 161 -25.34 -1.52 -10.41
CA SER A 161 -25.17 -0.07 -10.51
C SER A 161 -24.20 0.46 -9.45
N LEU A 162 -23.48 1.53 -9.80
CA LEU A 162 -22.73 2.30 -8.82
C LEU A 162 -23.70 2.92 -7.81
N PRO A 163 -23.42 2.85 -6.50
CA PRO A 163 -24.21 3.52 -5.48
C PRO A 163 -24.32 5.03 -5.72
N LYS A 164 -25.46 5.60 -5.34
CA LYS A 164 -25.63 7.05 -5.38
C LYS A 164 -24.85 7.69 -4.24
N LEU A 165 -23.97 8.62 -4.57
CA LEU A 165 -23.26 9.42 -3.57
C LEU A 165 -24.23 10.36 -2.88
N VAL A 166 -24.23 10.36 -1.56
CA VAL A 166 -25.00 11.25 -0.68
C VAL A 166 -24.07 11.86 0.36
N ASP A 167 -24.54 12.90 1.03
CA ASP A 167 -23.73 13.54 2.08
C ASP A 167 -23.39 12.53 3.18
N GLY A 168 -22.07 12.42 3.48
CA GLY A 168 -21.53 11.52 4.48
C GLY A 168 -21.57 10.03 4.13
N GLY A 169 -21.82 9.63 2.86
CA GLY A 169 -21.82 8.22 2.49
C GLY A 169 -22.44 7.91 1.13
N VAL A 170 -23.16 6.80 1.03
CA VAL A 170 -23.83 6.38 -0.20
C VAL A 170 -25.23 5.83 0.06
N GLU A 171 -26.07 5.85 -0.96
CA GLU A 171 -27.37 5.20 -0.99
C GLU A 171 -27.32 3.96 -1.90
N ILE A 172 -27.72 2.81 -1.36
CA ILE A 172 -27.89 1.55 -2.07
C ILE A 172 -29.30 1.05 -1.83
N ASP A 173 -30.09 0.87 -2.89
CA ASP A 173 -31.49 0.39 -2.83
C ASP A 173 -32.35 1.20 -1.85
N GLY A 174 -32.20 2.52 -1.87
CA GLY A 174 -32.93 3.44 -0.99
C GLY A 174 -32.48 3.44 0.47
N GLN A 175 -31.36 2.78 0.78
CA GLN A 175 -30.83 2.70 2.13
C GLN A 175 -29.47 3.40 2.21
N TYR A 176 -29.31 4.24 3.24
CA TYR A 176 -28.04 4.88 3.54
C TYR A 176 -27.00 3.83 3.98
N ARG A 177 -25.75 4.03 3.56
CA ARG A 177 -24.56 3.29 4.00
C ARG A 177 -23.45 4.25 4.32
N GLU A 178 -22.77 4.00 5.42
CA GLU A 178 -21.61 4.77 5.84
C GLU A 178 -20.43 4.65 4.84
N PRO A 179 -19.53 5.64 4.81
CA PRO A 179 -18.30 5.59 4.02
C PRO A 179 -17.45 4.37 4.37
N ARG A 180 -16.64 3.91 3.42
CA ARG A 180 -15.69 2.82 3.60
C ARG A 180 -14.28 3.24 3.25
N TRP A 181 -13.31 2.63 3.90
CA TRP A 181 -11.90 2.89 3.61
C TRP A 181 -11.53 2.75 2.13
N PHE A 182 -12.16 1.81 1.41
CA PHE A 182 -11.95 1.59 -0.02
C PHE A 182 -13.16 2.02 -0.87
N GLY A 183 -14.14 2.68 -0.29
CA GLY A 183 -15.36 3.06 -0.97
C GLY A 183 -16.18 1.87 -1.48
N TYR A 184 -17.07 2.16 -2.42
CA TYR A 184 -17.89 1.20 -3.16
C TYR A 184 -17.49 1.24 -4.62
N SER A 185 -16.94 0.12 -5.12
CA SER A 185 -16.38 0.04 -6.46
C SER A 185 -17.19 -0.87 -7.36
N VAL A 186 -17.53 -0.38 -8.55
CA VAL A 186 -18.17 -1.13 -9.61
C VAL A 186 -17.32 -1.02 -10.87
N GLY A 187 -17.03 -2.16 -11.50
CA GLY A 187 -16.23 -2.25 -12.70
C GLY A 187 -16.99 -2.82 -13.87
N ARG A 188 -16.62 -2.41 -15.07
CA ARG A 188 -17.10 -3.00 -16.32
C ARG A 188 -15.98 -3.11 -17.33
N TRP A 189 -15.98 -4.21 -18.07
CA TRP A 189 -15.07 -4.38 -19.19
C TRP A 189 -15.56 -3.50 -20.36
N VAL A 190 -14.76 -2.48 -20.72
CA VAL A 190 -15.05 -1.60 -21.85
C VAL A 190 -14.53 -2.18 -23.16
N ASP A 191 -13.53 -3.06 -23.09
CA ASP A 191 -13.06 -3.92 -24.16
C ASP A 191 -12.47 -5.22 -23.55
N ASP A 192 -11.82 -6.07 -24.38
CA ASP A 192 -11.25 -7.34 -23.93
C ASP A 192 -10.03 -7.20 -23.01
N TYR A 193 -9.45 -6.01 -22.90
CA TYR A 193 -8.20 -5.77 -22.17
C TYR A 193 -8.29 -4.66 -21.14
N THR A 194 -9.43 -3.95 -21.09
CA THR A 194 -9.58 -2.76 -20.25
C THR A 194 -10.79 -2.89 -19.32
N LEU A 195 -10.54 -2.89 -18.02
CA LEU A 195 -11.56 -2.75 -16.98
C LEU A 195 -11.61 -1.27 -16.56
N GLU A 196 -12.76 -0.64 -16.72
CA GLU A 196 -13.08 0.65 -16.14
C GLU A 196 -13.77 0.43 -14.79
N VAL A 197 -13.33 1.16 -13.75
CA VAL A 197 -13.87 1.05 -12.40
C VAL A 197 -14.29 2.41 -11.91
N GLN A 198 -15.48 2.51 -11.34
CA GLN A 198 -15.95 3.71 -10.66
C GLN A 198 -16.08 3.44 -9.16
N THR A 199 -15.61 4.38 -8.35
CA THR A 199 -15.63 4.29 -6.88
C THR A 199 -16.19 5.56 -6.28
N VAL A 200 -17.08 5.41 -5.28
CA VAL A 200 -17.68 6.48 -4.47
C VAL A 200 -17.73 6.05 -3.01
N GLY A 201 -18.03 6.99 -2.11
CA GLY A 201 -18.24 6.71 -0.68
C GLY A 201 -16.95 6.30 0.04
N THR A 202 -15.85 6.96 -0.28
CA THR A 202 -14.59 6.88 0.47
C THR A 202 -14.71 7.62 1.79
N MET A 203 -13.77 7.39 2.72
CA MET A 203 -13.72 8.08 4.00
C MET A 203 -13.53 9.60 3.82
N PRO A 204 -13.99 10.42 4.78
CA PRO A 204 -13.83 11.86 4.71
C PRO A 204 -12.37 12.32 4.90
N GLU A 205 -12.15 13.59 4.61
CA GLU A 205 -10.84 14.24 4.52
C GLU A 205 -10.02 14.30 5.81
N ASP A 206 -10.66 14.13 6.95
CA ASP A 206 -9.99 14.05 8.26
C ASP A 206 -9.45 12.65 8.59
N ARG A 207 -9.86 11.63 7.82
CA ARG A 207 -9.48 10.23 8.02
C ARG A 207 -8.51 9.72 6.97
N VAL A 208 -8.53 10.26 5.77
CA VAL A 208 -7.70 9.78 4.65
C VAL A 208 -7.07 10.93 3.89
N TRP A 209 -5.89 10.68 3.35
CA TRP A 209 -5.24 11.54 2.39
C TRP A 209 -5.21 10.87 1.02
N LEU A 210 -5.12 11.67 -0.02
CA LEU A 210 -5.04 11.18 -1.39
C LEU A 210 -3.71 10.46 -1.67
N ASP A 211 -2.60 10.98 -1.12
CA ASP A 211 -1.26 10.42 -1.24
C ASP A 211 -0.37 10.75 -0.02
N ASN A 212 0.86 10.28 -0.04
CA ASN A 212 1.82 10.48 1.04
C ASN A 212 2.34 11.91 1.18
N THR A 213 2.01 12.80 0.23
CA THR A 213 2.43 14.21 0.27
C THR A 213 1.38 15.12 0.91
N GLY A 214 0.34 14.52 1.50
CA GLY A 214 -0.69 15.24 2.24
C GLY A 214 -1.78 15.87 1.37
N ARG A 215 -1.89 15.49 0.11
CA ARG A 215 -2.97 15.97 -0.76
C ARG A 215 -4.31 15.47 -0.23
N PRO A 216 -5.30 16.35 -0.08
CA PRO A 216 -6.60 15.95 0.48
C PRO A 216 -7.50 15.27 -0.55
N ILE A 217 -8.45 14.48 -0.03
CA ILE A 217 -9.59 13.92 -0.73
C ILE A 217 -10.78 13.96 0.22
N SER A 218 -11.99 14.15 -0.30
CA SER A 218 -13.20 14.17 0.52
C SER A 218 -14.11 12.97 0.27
N ASP A 219 -15.14 12.83 1.10
CA ASP A 219 -16.21 11.85 0.94
C ASP A 219 -17.08 12.11 -0.30
N GLN A 220 -16.95 13.28 -0.94
CA GLN A 220 -17.66 13.63 -2.18
C GLN A 220 -16.91 13.20 -3.44
N ALA A 221 -15.73 12.57 -3.28
CA ALA A 221 -14.91 12.14 -4.39
C ALA A 221 -15.59 11.04 -5.24
N ARG A 222 -15.45 11.17 -6.55
CA ARG A 222 -15.71 10.14 -7.55
C ARG A 222 -14.41 9.79 -8.23
N ILE A 223 -14.04 8.52 -8.17
CA ILE A 223 -12.78 8.07 -8.74
C ILE A 223 -13.10 7.10 -9.87
N THR A 224 -12.60 7.41 -11.07
CA THR A 224 -12.68 6.51 -12.23
C THR A 224 -11.31 5.97 -12.52
N GLU A 225 -11.15 4.66 -12.46
CA GLU A 225 -9.89 3.97 -12.73
C GLU A 225 -9.96 3.24 -14.06
N THR A 226 -8.82 3.09 -14.68
CA THR A 226 -8.64 2.24 -15.85
C THR A 226 -7.50 1.27 -15.57
N LEU A 227 -7.82 -0.02 -15.57
CA LEU A 227 -6.88 -1.13 -15.49
C LEU A 227 -6.77 -1.75 -16.87
N ARG A 228 -5.68 -1.47 -17.59
CA ARG A 228 -5.48 -1.92 -18.97
C ARG A 228 -4.34 -2.92 -19.08
N ARG A 229 -4.66 -4.12 -19.54
CA ARG A 229 -3.67 -5.14 -19.85
C ARG A 229 -3.04 -4.85 -21.19
N LEU A 230 -1.76 -4.44 -21.21
CA LEU A 230 -1.04 -4.07 -22.45
C LEU A 230 -0.47 -5.28 -23.16
N ASP A 231 0.04 -6.24 -22.41
CA ASP A 231 0.58 -7.52 -22.87
C ASP A 231 0.46 -8.57 -21.75
N GLN A 232 1.00 -9.78 -21.95
CA GLN A 232 0.91 -10.84 -20.92
C GLN A 232 1.48 -10.40 -19.56
N ASP A 233 2.52 -9.59 -19.57
CA ASP A 233 3.32 -9.27 -18.38
C ASP A 233 3.19 -7.82 -17.93
N THR A 234 2.35 -7.01 -18.60
CA THR A 234 2.21 -5.58 -18.32
C THR A 234 0.76 -5.17 -18.11
N LEU A 235 0.48 -4.57 -16.96
CA LEU A 235 -0.75 -3.88 -16.62
C LEU A 235 -0.48 -2.38 -16.45
N GLU A 236 -1.27 -1.53 -17.06
CA GLU A 236 -1.25 -0.08 -16.88
C GLU A 236 -2.46 0.33 -16.04
N TRP A 237 -2.22 1.06 -14.97
CA TRP A 237 -3.25 1.58 -14.08
C TRP A 237 -3.24 3.11 -14.10
N SER A 238 -4.40 3.73 -14.25
CA SER A 238 -4.55 5.19 -14.18
C SER A 238 -5.88 5.55 -13.52
N GLU A 239 -5.97 6.77 -13.00
CA GLU A 239 -7.13 7.27 -12.29
C GLU A 239 -7.48 8.67 -12.71
N THR A 240 -8.78 8.97 -12.73
CA THR A 240 -9.32 10.31 -12.81
C THR A 240 -10.07 10.59 -11.52
N LEU A 241 -9.72 11.66 -10.86
CA LEU A 241 -10.35 12.13 -9.63
C LEU A 241 -11.26 13.30 -9.94
N ASP A 242 -12.52 13.19 -9.52
CA ASP A 242 -13.51 14.25 -9.52
C ASP A 242 -14.02 14.45 -8.08
N ASP A 243 -13.54 15.49 -7.42
CA ASP A 243 -13.90 15.84 -6.05
C ASP A 243 -14.20 17.34 -5.98
N PRO A 244 -15.46 17.76 -6.21
CA PRO A 244 -15.82 19.16 -6.32
C PRO A 244 -15.68 19.94 -5.00
N LYS A 245 -15.60 19.28 -3.87
CA LYS A 245 -15.32 19.91 -2.57
C LYS A 245 -13.87 20.36 -2.48
N VAL A 246 -12.94 19.57 -3.01
CA VAL A 246 -11.48 19.77 -2.88
C VAL A 246 -10.86 20.38 -4.13
N TYR A 247 -11.35 20.04 -5.32
CA TYR A 247 -10.77 20.45 -6.60
C TYR A 247 -11.80 21.18 -7.48
N THR A 248 -11.35 22.21 -8.21
CA THR A 248 -12.21 23.03 -9.08
C THR A 248 -12.60 22.35 -10.39
N ARG A 249 -11.92 21.24 -10.72
CA ARG A 249 -12.22 20.42 -11.92
C ARG A 249 -11.61 19.04 -11.75
N PRO A 250 -12.13 18.03 -12.46
CA PRO A 250 -11.50 16.72 -12.52
C PRO A 250 -10.07 16.80 -13.06
N TRP A 251 -9.22 15.88 -12.59
CA TRP A 251 -7.86 15.76 -13.03
C TRP A 251 -7.39 14.30 -13.03
N GLN A 252 -6.40 13.98 -13.87
CA GLN A 252 -5.91 12.63 -14.08
C GLN A 252 -4.55 12.44 -13.39
N THR A 253 -4.37 11.28 -12.79
CA THR A 253 -3.11 10.83 -12.21
C THR A 253 -2.10 10.43 -13.29
N MET A 254 -0.85 10.22 -12.89
CA MET A 254 0.11 9.54 -13.75
C MET A 254 -0.31 8.08 -13.95
N LYS A 255 0.04 7.52 -15.11
CA LYS A 255 -0.12 6.11 -15.36
C LYS A 255 0.91 5.29 -14.59
N ILE A 256 0.45 4.24 -13.93
CA ILE A 256 1.28 3.33 -13.14
C ILE A 256 1.48 2.05 -13.94
N PRO A 257 2.65 1.82 -14.53
CA PRO A 257 2.95 0.55 -15.16
C PRO A 257 3.29 -0.50 -14.10
N MET A 258 2.63 -1.65 -14.17
CA MET A 258 2.85 -2.78 -13.28
C MET A 258 3.36 -3.98 -14.07
N THR A 259 4.26 -4.76 -13.48
CA THR A 259 4.82 -5.97 -14.09
C THR A 259 4.28 -7.20 -13.38
N LEU A 260 3.84 -8.20 -14.17
CA LEU A 260 3.44 -9.49 -13.63
C LEU A 260 4.64 -10.18 -12.98
N GLN A 261 4.50 -10.57 -11.74
CA GLN A 261 5.52 -11.25 -10.94
C GLN A 261 5.40 -12.77 -11.04
N ASP A 262 6.36 -13.49 -10.48
CA ASP A 262 6.29 -14.94 -10.33
C ASP A 262 5.07 -15.29 -9.46
N PRO A 263 4.20 -16.23 -9.86
CA PRO A 263 3.04 -16.62 -9.08
C PRO A 263 3.38 -17.24 -7.71
N ARG A 264 4.65 -17.61 -7.50
CA ARG A 264 5.14 -18.12 -6.20
C ARG A 264 5.65 -17.00 -5.29
N THR A 265 5.61 -15.74 -5.75
CA THR A 265 5.98 -14.59 -4.92
C THR A 265 5.06 -14.52 -3.71
N ASP A 266 5.67 -14.52 -2.53
CA ASP A 266 4.92 -14.44 -1.28
C ASP A 266 4.47 -13.01 -0.99
N VAL A 267 3.29 -12.88 -0.37
CA VAL A 267 2.77 -11.61 0.12
C VAL A 267 3.32 -11.36 1.51
N LEU A 268 4.04 -10.27 1.67
CA LEU A 268 4.61 -9.91 2.97
C LEU A 268 3.51 -9.69 4.00
N THR A 269 3.72 -10.25 5.19
CA THR A 269 2.87 -9.99 6.35
C THR A 269 3.38 -8.76 7.08
N ARG A 270 2.91 -7.58 6.65
CA ARG A 270 3.21 -6.30 7.30
C ARG A 270 1.92 -5.69 7.80
N TYR A 271 1.84 -5.49 9.11
CA TYR A 271 0.72 -4.83 9.75
C TYR A 271 1.23 -3.61 10.52
N CYS A 272 0.46 -2.55 10.50
CA CYS A 272 0.68 -1.46 11.43
C CYS A 272 0.24 -1.90 12.82
N SER A 273 1.07 -1.67 13.83
CA SER A 273 0.78 -1.99 15.22
C SER A 273 0.69 -0.70 16.06
N PRO A 274 -0.48 -0.34 16.57
CA PRO A 274 -0.62 0.82 17.44
C PRO A 274 0.30 0.77 18.66
N TYR A 275 0.53 -0.43 19.20
CA TYR A 275 1.45 -0.63 20.32
C TYR A 275 2.91 -0.28 19.97
N GLU A 276 3.36 -0.67 18.78
CA GLU A 276 4.73 -0.34 18.32
C GLU A 276 4.89 1.15 18.05
N ILE A 277 3.87 1.79 17.50
CA ILE A 277 3.85 3.24 17.30
C ILE A 277 3.90 3.98 18.63
N GLU A 278 3.09 3.57 19.61
CA GLU A 278 3.10 4.16 20.94
C GLU A 278 4.45 3.97 21.63
N ALA A 279 5.02 2.76 21.56
CA ALA A 279 6.34 2.47 22.13
C ALA A 279 7.44 3.32 21.46
N TYR A 280 7.40 3.47 20.13
CA TYR A 280 8.32 4.35 19.40
C TYR A 280 8.17 5.82 19.82
N ASN A 281 6.95 6.34 19.87
CA ASN A 281 6.69 7.72 20.27
C ASN A 281 7.17 7.98 21.69
N LYS A 282 6.91 7.07 22.62
CA LYS A 282 7.38 7.17 24.00
C LYS A 282 8.90 7.14 24.12
N ALA A 283 9.59 6.34 23.30
CA ALA A 283 11.04 6.20 23.36
C ALA A 283 11.79 7.32 22.62
N TYR A 284 11.24 7.80 21.48
CA TYR A 284 11.96 8.66 20.56
C TYR A 284 11.13 9.87 20.09
N GLY A 285 9.84 9.70 19.88
CA GLY A 285 8.98 10.71 19.25
C GLY A 285 8.80 11.93 20.12
N ASP A 286 8.58 11.75 21.42
CA ASP A 286 8.36 12.86 22.36
C ASP A 286 9.62 13.70 22.53
N SER A 287 10.78 13.07 22.60
CA SER A 287 12.09 13.74 22.64
C SER A 287 12.34 14.54 21.35
N ALA A 288 11.99 13.98 20.18
CA ALA A 288 12.18 14.60 18.89
C ALA A 288 11.19 15.77 18.65
N SER A 289 10.03 15.77 19.32
CA SER A 289 9.04 16.85 19.25
C SER A 289 9.37 18.06 20.13
N GLY A 290 10.38 17.94 20.99
CA GLY A 290 10.77 18.99 21.95
C GLY A 290 9.80 19.16 23.11
N LYS A 291 9.02 18.11 23.45
CA LYS A 291 8.14 18.05 24.64
C LYS A 291 8.88 17.47 25.83
#